data_2460aa72d875b40ab0eb9d8f1cc347e1
#
_entry.id   2460aa72d875b40ab0eb9d8f1cc347e1
#
_cell.length_a   1.000
_cell.length_b   1.000
_cell.length_c   1.000
_cell.angle_alpha   90.00
_cell.angle_beta   90.00
_cell.angle_gamma   90.00
#
_symmetry.space_group_name_H-M   'P 1'
#
loop_
_entity.id
_entity.type
_entity.pdbx_description
1 polymer ?
#
loop_
_entity_poly.entity_id
_entity_poly.type
_entity_poly.pdbx_seq_one_letter_code
_entity_poly.pdbx_strand_id
1 'polypeptide(L)'
;MSRTRLPLVAALLALAAGAVHAAGGDVGEAAKQATNWIAIIMFTVFVVATLGITKWAAGRTKSAADFYTAGGGITGFQNGLAIAGDYMSAASFLGISAAVMASGYDGLIYSIGFLVGWPILTFLLAERLRNLGKFTFADVAGYRFQQMPIRAFAASGTLVVVAFYLIAQMVGAGQLIKLLFGLDYWIAVVLVGALMMVYVLFGGMTATTWVQIIKAVLLLSGVTFMGFMVLAKYGFSPEALFAEAVRVRSQIAANGGADPSAAAKAGLAIMGPGGFIKDPVSAISFGMALMFGTLGLPHILMRFFTVPNAKEARKSVFWATTWIGYFYILIFIIGFGAITLVLTNPEFADTTKGIIHGGAGTANMAAVLVAKSVGGDVFYGFISAVAFATILAVVAGLTLSGASAVSHDLYSTVFKKGKADSAKELRVSRITTLALGVIAVVLGILFEKQNIAFMVSLAFAIAASANFPVLLLSVLWKDCTTKGAVIGGFLGLISSVALTIVSPSVWEATFGNPKGSALFPYTSPALFSMTIGFVGIWLFSILDKSKNAAAERAAFPAQQVRSETGLGAAKASSH
;
A
#
# COMPACT_ATOMS: atom_id res chain seq x y z
N MET A 1 36.75 -8.85 -2.75
CA MET A 1 35.41 -8.30 -3.06
C MET A 1 34.74 -9.27 -4.04
N SER A 2 33.85 -10.13 -3.56
CA SER A 2 33.35 -11.28 -4.32
C SER A 2 32.28 -10.88 -5.36
N ARG A 3 32.45 -11.40 -6.57
CA ARG A 3 31.63 -11.22 -7.79
C ARG A 3 30.20 -11.83 -7.73
N THR A 4 29.69 -12.15 -6.55
CA THR A 4 28.43 -12.91 -6.38
C THR A 4 27.17 -12.07 -6.11
N ARG A 5 27.24 -10.74 -6.17
CA ARG A 5 26.11 -9.84 -5.81
C ARG A 5 25.39 -9.18 -6.99
N LEU A 6 25.94 -9.27 -8.21
CA LEU A 6 25.26 -8.83 -9.43
C LEU A 6 24.10 -9.74 -9.91
N PRO A 7 24.09 -11.06 -9.65
CA PRO A 7 23.08 -11.94 -10.26
C PRO A 7 21.68 -11.79 -9.65
N LEU A 8 21.52 -11.32 -8.41
CA LEU A 8 20.18 -11.19 -7.81
C LEU A 8 19.42 -9.97 -8.36
N VAL A 9 20.11 -8.84 -8.52
CA VAL A 9 19.55 -7.63 -9.14
C VAL A 9 19.36 -7.87 -10.64
N ALA A 10 20.32 -8.54 -11.30
CA ALA A 10 20.19 -8.92 -12.71
C ALA A 10 19.09 -9.97 -12.93
N ALA A 11 18.87 -10.91 -12.00
CA ALA A 11 17.77 -11.87 -12.08
C ALA A 11 16.40 -11.19 -11.87
N LEU A 12 16.30 -10.22 -10.95
CA LEU A 12 15.08 -9.41 -10.77
C LEU A 12 14.81 -8.52 -12.00
N LEU A 13 15.85 -7.96 -12.61
CA LEU A 13 15.73 -7.17 -13.85
C LEU A 13 15.47 -8.07 -15.08
N ALA A 14 16.03 -9.28 -15.14
CA ALA A 14 15.79 -10.23 -16.21
C ALA A 14 14.39 -10.87 -16.12
N LEU A 15 13.88 -11.10 -14.91
CA LEU A 15 12.48 -11.48 -14.66
C LEU A 15 11.52 -10.35 -15.07
N ALA A 16 11.91 -9.09 -14.87
CA ALA A 16 11.15 -7.93 -15.34
C ALA A 16 11.20 -7.77 -16.87
N ALA A 17 12.34 -8.05 -17.51
CA ALA A 17 12.50 -7.93 -18.96
C ALA A 17 11.77 -9.02 -19.77
N GLY A 18 11.57 -10.22 -19.20
CA GLY A 18 10.77 -11.29 -19.81
C GLY A 18 9.26 -11.00 -19.85
N ALA A 19 8.78 -10.04 -19.05
CA ALA A 19 7.36 -9.72 -18.93
C ALA A 19 6.81 -8.78 -20.02
N VAL A 20 7.63 -8.34 -20.99
CA VAL A 20 7.26 -7.28 -21.97
C VAL A 20 6.23 -7.74 -23.03
N HIS A 21 5.90 -9.03 -23.13
CA HIS A 21 5.05 -9.56 -24.21
C HIS A 21 3.76 -10.26 -23.77
N ALA A 22 3.37 -10.15 -22.50
CA ALA A 22 2.18 -10.83 -22.02
C ALA A 22 1.10 -9.84 -21.56
N ALA A 23 0.41 -9.25 -22.51
CA ALA A 23 -0.84 -8.56 -22.25
C ALA A 23 -1.93 -9.60 -21.97
N GLY A 24 -2.45 -9.65 -20.77
CA GLY A 24 -3.82 -10.11 -20.55
C GLY A 24 -4.73 -9.28 -21.45
N GLY A 25 -5.70 -9.91 -22.15
CA GLY A 25 -6.52 -9.47 -23.25
C GLY A 25 -6.51 -7.96 -23.56
N ASP A 26 -6.15 -7.62 -24.75
CA ASP A 26 -6.07 -6.24 -25.26
C ASP A 26 -7.34 -5.46 -24.90
N VAL A 27 -7.23 -4.56 -23.92
CA VAL A 27 -8.35 -3.78 -23.37
C VAL A 27 -8.38 -2.38 -24.02
N GLY A 28 -7.89 -2.28 -25.24
CA GLY A 28 -7.94 -1.06 -26.03
C GLY A 28 -7.06 0.09 -25.51
N GLU A 29 -6.48 0.86 -26.41
CA GLU A 29 -5.76 2.08 -26.07
C GLU A 29 -6.72 3.11 -25.46
N ALA A 30 -6.31 3.76 -24.38
CA ALA A 30 -7.06 4.85 -23.77
C ALA A 30 -7.32 5.95 -24.80
N ALA A 31 -8.58 6.24 -25.07
CA ALA A 31 -8.92 7.40 -25.88
C ALA A 31 -8.35 8.66 -25.21
N LYS A 32 -7.60 9.47 -25.97
CA LYS A 32 -7.12 10.77 -25.49
C LYS A 32 -8.32 11.64 -25.22
N GLN A 33 -8.54 12.03 -23.96
CA GLN A 33 -9.55 13.02 -23.64
C GLN A 33 -9.08 14.42 -24.07
N ALA A 34 -10.03 15.29 -24.39
CA ALA A 34 -9.74 16.68 -24.67
C ALA A 34 -9.08 17.34 -23.44
N THR A 35 -8.05 18.16 -23.67
CA THR A 35 -7.30 18.84 -22.60
C THR A 35 -8.22 19.74 -21.78
N ASN A 36 -8.38 19.45 -20.50
CA ASN A 36 -9.19 20.25 -19.58
C ASN A 36 -8.31 21.25 -18.81
N TRP A 37 -8.18 22.46 -19.35
CA TRP A 37 -7.32 23.50 -18.78
C TRP A 37 -7.73 23.91 -17.35
N ILE A 38 -9.02 23.92 -17.03
CA ILE A 38 -9.49 24.25 -15.67
C ILE A 38 -8.98 23.22 -14.68
N ALA A 39 -9.14 21.93 -14.99
CA ALA A 39 -8.65 20.85 -14.15
C ALA A 39 -7.12 20.87 -14.01
N ILE A 40 -6.40 21.15 -15.10
CA ILE A 40 -4.92 21.25 -15.12
C ILE A 40 -4.43 22.41 -14.25
N ILE A 41 -5.06 23.59 -14.35
CA ILE A 41 -4.69 24.75 -13.53
C ILE A 41 -4.93 24.44 -12.05
N MET A 42 -6.11 23.91 -11.69
CA MET A 42 -6.42 23.51 -10.32
C MET A 42 -5.44 22.47 -9.80
N PHE A 43 -5.17 21.43 -10.60
CA PHE A 43 -4.17 20.43 -10.28
C PHE A 43 -2.80 21.06 -10.00
N THR A 44 -2.31 21.92 -10.89
CA THR A 44 -1.00 22.56 -10.77
C THR A 44 -0.92 23.43 -9.52
N VAL A 45 -1.95 24.22 -9.19
CA VAL A 45 -2.01 25.05 -7.99
C VAL A 45 -1.85 24.19 -6.73
N PHE A 46 -2.59 23.08 -6.63
CA PHE A 46 -2.52 22.19 -5.48
C PHE A 46 -1.18 21.43 -5.38
N VAL A 47 -0.62 20.99 -6.51
CA VAL A 47 0.71 20.35 -6.52
C VAL A 47 1.79 21.33 -6.05
N VAL A 48 1.79 22.56 -6.56
CA VAL A 48 2.74 23.61 -6.14
C VAL A 48 2.56 23.93 -4.66
N ALA A 49 1.33 24.04 -4.17
CA ALA A 49 1.06 24.23 -2.74
C ALA A 49 1.61 23.08 -1.89
N THR A 50 1.43 21.81 -2.33
CA THR A 50 1.94 20.63 -1.65
C THR A 50 3.48 20.61 -1.62
N LEU A 51 4.13 20.98 -2.72
CA LEU A 51 5.59 21.14 -2.77
C LEU A 51 6.08 22.27 -1.86
N GLY A 52 5.34 23.37 -1.77
CA GLY A 52 5.62 24.46 -0.84
C GLY A 52 5.57 24.01 0.62
N ILE A 53 4.57 23.23 1.00
CA ILE A 53 4.43 22.63 2.34
C ILE A 53 5.60 21.67 2.61
N THR A 54 5.97 20.87 1.63
CA THR A 54 7.13 19.95 1.75
C THR A 54 8.43 20.73 2.02
N LYS A 55 8.68 21.80 1.27
CA LYS A 55 9.86 22.67 1.46
C LYS A 55 9.84 23.33 2.85
N TRP A 56 8.68 23.83 3.29
CA TRP A 56 8.53 24.42 4.62
C TRP A 56 8.80 23.39 5.73
N ALA A 57 8.27 22.17 5.61
CA ALA A 57 8.47 21.10 6.58
C ALA A 57 9.91 20.55 6.55
N ALA A 58 10.52 20.45 5.37
CA ALA A 58 11.91 20.03 5.19
C ALA A 58 12.90 20.99 5.90
N GLY A 59 12.61 22.29 5.91
CA GLY A 59 13.42 23.29 6.63
C GLY A 59 13.45 23.07 8.16
N ARG A 60 12.58 22.23 8.69
CA ARG A 60 12.52 21.86 10.12
C ARG A 60 13.27 20.56 10.44
N THR A 61 13.72 19.82 9.45
CA THR A 61 14.51 18.59 9.62
C THR A 61 15.98 18.95 9.82
N LYS A 62 16.45 18.95 11.07
CA LYS A 62 17.82 19.38 11.44
C LYS A 62 18.68 18.23 11.95
N SER A 63 18.10 17.13 12.37
CA SER A 63 18.78 15.99 12.99
C SER A 63 18.38 14.66 12.31
N ALA A 64 19.16 13.61 12.58
CA ALA A 64 18.80 12.26 12.18
C ALA A 64 17.46 11.80 12.82
N ALA A 65 17.19 12.22 14.06
CA ALA A 65 15.92 11.95 14.73
C ALA A 65 14.75 12.63 13.99
N ASP A 66 14.90 13.88 13.53
CA ASP A 66 13.88 14.55 12.71
C ASP A 66 13.68 13.83 11.38
N PHE A 67 14.77 13.36 10.78
CA PHE A 67 14.74 12.67 9.49
C PHE A 67 14.04 11.31 9.57
N TYR A 68 14.31 10.49 10.60
CA TYR A 68 13.76 9.14 10.73
C TYR A 68 12.45 9.07 11.54
N THR A 69 12.25 9.95 12.53
CA THR A 69 11.16 9.86 13.50
C THR A 69 10.40 11.17 13.73
N ALA A 70 10.61 12.19 12.91
CA ALA A 70 10.01 13.51 13.11
C ALA A 70 10.23 14.10 14.53
N GLY A 71 11.40 13.82 15.14
CA GLY A 71 11.76 14.26 16.49
C GLY A 71 11.00 13.59 17.62
N GLY A 72 10.12 12.63 17.34
CA GLY A 72 9.33 11.88 18.36
C GLY A 72 8.27 12.73 19.09
N GLY A 73 7.93 13.93 18.58
CA GLY A 73 7.04 14.88 19.23
C GLY A 73 5.62 14.96 18.66
N ILE A 74 5.25 14.09 17.74
CA ILE A 74 3.93 14.10 17.08
C ILE A 74 2.87 13.55 18.05
N THR A 75 1.73 14.24 18.19
CA THR A 75 0.63 13.75 19.03
C THR A 75 -0.06 12.54 18.40
N GLY A 76 -0.73 11.72 19.23
CA GLY A 76 -1.46 10.55 18.74
C GLY A 76 -2.56 10.89 17.73
N PHE A 77 -3.24 12.01 17.87
CA PHE A 77 -4.22 12.49 16.91
C PHE A 77 -3.57 12.85 15.55
N GLN A 78 -2.53 13.66 15.59
CA GLN A 78 -1.78 14.05 14.38
C GLN A 78 -1.19 12.81 13.67
N ASN A 79 -0.58 11.91 14.45
CA ASN A 79 -0.04 10.68 13.89
C ASN A 79 -1.14 9.75 13.35
N GLY A 80 -2.31 9.71 13.99
CA GLY A 80 -3.47 9.00 13.49
C GLY A 80 -3.92 9.50 12.11
N LEU A 81 -3.97 10.82 11.92
CA LEU A 81 -4.22 11.43 10.61
C LEU A 81 -3.09 11.13 9.61
N ALA A 82 -1.83 11.17 10.05
CA ALA A 82 -0.69 10.86 9.18
C ALA A 82 -0.72 9.39 8.71
N ILE A 83 -1.01 8.45 9.62
CA ILE A 83 -1.19 7.03 9.32
C ILE A 83 -2.38 6.84 8.36
N ALA A 84 -3.53 7.46 8.65
CA ALA A 84 -4.67 7.42 7.75
C ALA A 84 -4.31 7.99 6.38
N GLY A 85 -3.55 9.08 6.32
CA GLY A 85 -3.02 9.64 5.10
C GLY A 85 -2.12 8.67 4.33
N ASP A 86 -1.20 7.96 4.97
CA ASP A 86 -0.39 6.93 4.34
C ASP A 86 -1.22 5.78 3.79
N TYR A 87 -2.27 5.41 4.50
CA TYR A 87 -3.11 4.25 4.17
C TYR A 87 -4.18 4.57 3.11
N MET A 88 -4.76 5.76 3.14
CA MET A 88 -5.66 6.28 2.10
C MET A 88 -4.87 6.65 0.84
N SER A 89 -4.32 5.63 0.18
CA SER A 89 -3.44 5.70 -0.99
C SER A 89 -4.24 5.70 -2.30
N ALA A 90 -3.53 5.71 -3.44
CA ALA A 90 -4.14 5.48 -4.75
C ALA A 90 -4.95 4.17 -4.80
N ALA A 91 -4.43 3.10 -4.18
CA ALA A 91 -5.15 1.83 -4.11
C ALA A 91 -6.48 1.96 -3.37
N SER A 92 -6.49 2.68 -2.25
CA SER A 92 -7.70 2.85 -1.43
C SER A 92 -8.72 3.77 -2.10
N PHE A 93 -8.28 4.86 -2.72
CA PHE A 93 -9.18 5.83 -3.37
C PHE A 93 -9.59 5.38 -4.78
N LEU A 94 -8.62 5.14 -5.63
CA LEU A 94 -8.86 4.82 -7.05
C LEU A 94 -9.18 3.33 -7.24
N GLY A 95 -8.37 2.45 -6.64
CA GLY A 95 -8.48 1.02 -6.86
C GLY A 95 -9.72 0.39 -6.23
N ILE A 96 -10.09 0.76 -5.00
CA ILE A 96 -11.27 0.20 -4.33
C ILE A 96 -12.56 0.72 -4.97
N SER A 97 -12.65 2.02 -5.28
CA SER A 97 -13.82 2.56 -5.99
C SER A 97 -14.04 1.88 -7.34
N ALA A 98 -12.96 1.59 -8.07
CA ALA A 98 -13.02 0.81 -9.30
C ALA A 98 -13.47 -0.64 -9.06
N ALA A 99 -13.00 -1.28 -8.00
CA ALA A 99 -13.42 -2.64 -7.64
C ALA A 99 -14.90 -2.70 -7.27
N VAL A 100 -15.39 -1.72 -6.50
CA VAL A 100 -16.82 -1.59 -6.18
C VAL A 100 -17.65 -1.28 -7.42
N MET A 101 -17.19 -0.38 -8.29
CA MET A 101 -17.85 -0.14 -9.57
C MET A 101 -17.93 -1.44 -10.40
N ALA A 102 -16.88 -2.23 -10.46
CA ALA A 102 -16.83 -3.45 -11.26
C ALA A 102 -17.67 -4.59 -10.66
N SER A 103 -17.62 -4.80 -9.34
CA SER A 103 -18.11 -6.00 -8.65
C SER A 103 -19.12 -5.71 -7.54
N GLY A 104 -19.54 -4.46 -7.36
CA GLY A 104 -20.50 -4.07 -6.33
C GLY A 104 -20.03 -4.41 -4.92
N TYR A 105 -20.88 -5.15 -4.18
CA TYR A 105 -20.62 -5.59 -2.81
C TYR A 105 -19.28 -6.32 -2.63
N ASP A 106 -18.91 -7.15 -3.59
CA ASP A 106 -17.67 -7.93 -3.53
C ASP A 106 -16.39 -7.06 -3.53
N GLY A 107 -16.47 -5.83 -4.05
CA GLY A 107 -15.39 -4.85 -3.92
C GLY A 107 -15.06 -4.46 -2.48
N LEU A 108 -15.99 -4.69 -1.53
CA LEU A 108 -15.77 -4.47 -0.10
C LEU A 108 -14.71 -5.39 0.52
N ILE A 109 -14.36 -6.49 -0.11
CA ILE A 109 -13.30 -7.39 0.37
C ILE A 109 -12.00 -6.62 0.61
N TYR A 110 -11.70 -5.62 -0.24
CA TYR A 110 -10.57 -4.74 -0.04
C TYR A 110 -10.73 -3.85 1.20
N SER A 111 -11.85 -3.14 1.32
CA SER A 111 -12.11 -2.24 2.45
C SER A 111 -12.11 -2.97 3.78
N ILE A 112 -12.81 -4.11 3.86
CA ILE A 112 -12.89 -4.92 5.08
C ILE A 112 -11.50 -5.51 5.40
N GLY A 113 -10.85 -6.14 4.43
CA GLY A 113 -9.54 -6.76 4.63
C GLY A 113 -8.50 -5.75 5.11
N PHE A 114 -8.42 -4.58 4.48
CA PHE A 114 -7.51 -3.52 4.89
C PHE A 114 -7.84 -2.91 6.26
N LEU A 115 -9.12 -2.89 6.67
CA LEU A 115 -9.54 -2.27 7.94
C LEU A 115 -9.32 -3.18 9.16
N VAL A 116 -9.63 -4.49 9.03
CA VAL A 116 -9.65 -5.40 10.20
C VAL A 116 -8.27 -5.70 10.79
N GLY A 117 -7.19 -5.39 10.10
CA GLY A 117 -5.84 -5.43 10.65
C GLY A 117 -5.57 -4.38 11.74
N TRP A 118 -6.23 -3.23 11.67
CA TRP A 118 -5.96 -2.11 12.59
C TRP A 118 -6.35 -2.40 14.05
N PRO A 119 -7.50 -3.01 14.38
CA PRO A 119 -7.80 -3.46 15.73
C PRO A 119 -6.73 -4.40 16.30
N ILE A 120 -6.25 -5.35 15.51
CA ILE A 120 -5.18 -6.27 15.93
C ILE A 120 -3.90 -5.47 16.27
N LEU A 121 -3.52 -4.53 15.42
CA LEU A 121 -2.40 -3.65 15.65
C LEU A 121 -2.56 -2.83 16.94
N THR A 122 -3.78 -2.30 17.18
CA THR A 122 -4.10 -1.50 18.37
C THR A 122 -3.87 -2.26 19.67
N PHE A 123 -4.36 -3.50 19.73
CA PHE A 123 -4.36 -4.28 20.98
C PHE A 123 -3.08 -5.08 21.19
N LEU A 124 -2.43 -5.55 20.13
CA LEU A 124 -1.29 -6.44 20.28
C LEU A 124 0.08 -5.77 20.09
N LEU A 125 0.21 -4.80 19.21
CA LEU A 125 1.53 -4.37 18.74
C LEU A 125 1.85 -2.89 18.97
N ALA A 126 0.89 -1.96 18.89
CA ALA A 126 1.16 -0.54 18.85
C ALA A 126 2.05 -0.03 20.00
N GLU A 127 1.71 -0.36 21.23
CA GLU A 127 2.47 0.06 22.41
C GLU A 127 3.83 -0.63 22.48
N ARG A 128 3.86 -1.94 22.17
CA ARG A 128 5.09 -2.74 22.18
C ARG A 128 6.09 -2.29 21.12
N LEU A 129 5.61 -1.94 19.92
CA LEU A 129 6.44 -1.36 18.87
C LEU A 129 7.13 -0.09 19.35
N ARG A 130 6.35 0.85 19.94
CA ARG A 130 6.90 2.11 20.43
C ARG A 130 7.91 1.91 21.58
N ASN A 131 7.68 0.95 22.44
CA ASN A 131 8.54 0.68 23.60
C ASN A 131 9.83 -0.06 23.25
N LEU A 132 9.84 -0.88 22.19
CA LEU A 132 11.00 -1.70 21.81
C LEU A 132 11.84 -1.09 20.68
N GLY A 133 11.22 -0.39 19.73
CA GLY A 133 11.91 0.10 18.54
C GLY A 133 12.43 1.53 18.66
N LYS A 134 13.18 1.94 17.64
CA LYS A 134 13.77 3.28 17.51
C LYS A 134 13.45 3.93 16.16
N PHE A 135 13.78 3.28 15.04
CA PHE A 135 13.65 3.82 13.68
C PHE A 135 12.93 2.89 12.72
N THR A 136 13.22 1.59 12.78
CA THR A 136 12.69 0.58 11.87
C THR A 136 12.07 -0.60 12.62
N PHE A 137 11.27 -1.41 11.93
CA PHE A 137 10.75 -2.62 12.57
C PHE A 137 11.86 -3.63 12.90
N ALA A 138 13.01 -3.54 12.22
CA ALA A 138 14.18 -4.34 12.52
C ALA A 138 14.72 -4.09 13.94
N ASP A 139 14.57 -2.86 14.46
CA ASP A 139 14.92 -2.55 15.85
C ASP A 139 14.06 -3.33 16.84
N VAL A 140 12.75 -3.46 16.54
CA VAL A 140 11.79 -4.19 17.37
C VAL A 140 12.06 -5.69 17.31
N ALA A 141 12.09 -6.25 16.10
CA ALA A 141 12.34 -7.68 15.90
C ALA A 141 13.72 -8.10 16.42
N GLY A 142 14.73 -7.22 16.26
CA GLY A 142 16.09 -7.47 16.69
C GLY A 142 16.39 -7.16 18.16
N TYR A 143 15.41 -6.76 18.98
CA TYR A 143 15.66 -6.27 20.33
C TYR A 143 16.52 -7.23 21.19
N ARG A 144 16.21 -8.54 21.14
CA ARG A 144 16.96 -9.59 21.87
C ARG A 144 17.75 -10.53 20.97
N PHE A 145 17.67 -10.33 19.64
CA PHE A 145 18.27 -11.22 18.65
C PHE A 145 19.62 -10.72 18.15
N GLN A 146 20.35 -11.58 17.45
CA GLN A 146 21.59 -11.21 16.79
C GLN A 146 21.35 -10.20 15.69
N GLN A 147 21.99 -9.03 15.82
CA GLN A 147 21.68 -7.85 14.98
C GLN A 147 21.92 -8.09 13.48
N MET A 148 23.05 -8.74 13.10
CA MET A 148 23.39 -8.89 11.68
C MET A 148 22.37 -9.73 10.90
N PRO A 149 22.01 -10.98 11.31
CA PRO A 149 21.10 -11.80 10.52
C PRO A 149 19.68 -11.27 10.54
N ILE A 150 19.16 -10.78 11.67
CA ILE A 150 17.79 -10.28 11.75
C ILE A 150 17.58 -9.00 10.94
N ARG A 151 18.56 -8.07 10.94
CA ARG A 151 18.50 -6.86 10.14
C ARG A 151 18.67 -7.13 8.66
N ALA A 152 19.49 -8.09 8.28
CA ALA A 152 19.61 -8.52 6.88
C ALA A 152 18.27 -9.08 6.36
N PHE A 153 17.58 -9.90 7.13
CA PHE A 153 16.23 -10.37 6.81
C PHE A 153 15.24 -9.22 6.73
N ALA A 154 15.16 -8.39 7.77
CA ALA A 154 14.20 -7.29 7.86
C ALA A 154 14.35 -6.29 6.72
N ALA A 155 15.60 -5.96 6.35
CA ALA A 155 15.88 -5.09 5.21
C ALA A 155 15.46 -5.74 3.88
N SER A 156 15.70 -7.05 3.70
CA SER A 156 15.26 -7.78 2.50
C SER A 156 13.74 -7.78 2.37
N GLY A 157 13.01 -8.11 3.44
CA GLY A 157 11.55 -8.08 3.49
C GLY A 157 11.00 -6.68 3.21
N THR A 158 11.59 -5.65 3.83
CA THR A 158 11.23 -4.24 3.60
C THR A 158 11.39 -3.86 2.14
N LEU A 159 12.53 -4.16 1.52
CA LEU A 159 12.82 -3.77 0.14
C LEU A 159 11.86 -4.44 -0.86
N VAL A 160 11.55 -5.73 -0.66
CA VAL A 160 10.61 -6.43 -1.53
C VAL A 160 9.20 -5.86 -1.39
N VAL A 161 8.70 -5.64 -0.18
CA VAL A 161 7.38 -5.02 0.06
C VAL A 161 7.31 -3.63 -0.55
N VAL A 162 8.35 -2.79 -0.35
CA VAL A 162 8.43 -1.44 -0.89
C VAL A 162 8.41 -1.45 -2.41
N ALA A 163 9.18 -2.34 -3.05
CA ALA A 163 9.22 -2.43 -4.51
C ALA A 163 7.84 -2.76 -5.09
N PHE A 164 7.15 -3.78 -4.58
CA PHE A 164 5.81 -4.16 -5.04
C PHE A 164 4.77 -3.05 -4.80
N TYR A 165 4.85 -2.35 -3.67
CA TYR A 165 3.91 -1.28 -3.38
C TYR A 165 4.17 -0.03 -4.25
N LEU A 166 5.44 0.29 -4.54
CA LEU A 166 5.79 1.41 -5.41
C LEU A 166 5.26 1.23 -6.84
N ILE A 167 5.24 0.00 -7.37
CA ILE A 167 4.66 -0.29 -8.69
C ILE A 167 3.21 0.22 -8.75
N ALA A 168 2.39 -0.15 -7.77
CA ALA A 168 0.99 0.23 -7.72
C ALA A 168 0.79 1.76 -7.66
N GLN A 169 1.62 2.45 -6.90
CA GLN A 169 1.57 3.92 -6.81
C GLN A 169 1.96 4.59 -8.12
N MET A 170 2.98 4.08 -8.80
CA MET A 170 3.42 4.61 -10.10
C MET A 170 2.38 4.38 -11.19
N VAL A 171 1.72 3.21 -11.19
CA VAL A 171 0.60 2.92 -12.11
C VAL A 171 -0.55 3.93 -11.90
N GLY A 172 -0.95 4.14 -10.65
CA GLY A 172 -2.01 5.10 -10.34
C GLY A 172 -1.68 6.53 -10.75
N ALA A 173 -0.46 6.98 -10.48
CA ALA A 173 0.00 8.31 -10.85
C ALA A 173 0.09 8.50 -12.37
N GLY A 174 0.64 7.52 -13.07
CA GLY A 174 0.76 7.54 -14.53
C GLY A 174 -0.61 7.61 -15.22
N GLN A 175 -1.56 6.79 -14.77
CA GLN A 175 -2.94 6.80 -15.30
C GLN A 175 -3.66 8.12 -15.02
N LEU A 176 -3.47 8.70 -13.83
CA LEU A 176 -4.07 9.99 -13.48
C LEU A 176 -3.53 11.14 -14.34
N ILE A 177 -2.23 11.21 -14.54
CA ILE A 177 -1.59 12.22 -15.39
C ILE A 177 -1.97 12.03 -16.86
N LYS A 178 -2.01 10.78 -17.35
CA LYS A 178 -2.51 10.45 -18.69
C LYS A 178 -3.94 10.98 -18.90
N LEU A 179 -4.83 10.77 -17.92
CA LEU A 179 -6.22 11.22 -17.97
C LEU A 179 -6.35 12.73 -17.99
N LEU A 180 -5.56 13.46 -17.16
CA LEU A 180 -5.66 14.91 -17.02
C LEU A 180 -5.01 15.69 -18.17
N PHE A 181 -3.83 15.24 -18.60
CA PHE A 181 -2.97 15.97 -19.54
C PHE A 181 -3.01 15.41 -20.96
N GLY A 182 -3.63 14.23 -21.16
CA GLY A 182 -3.61 13.54 -22.45
C GLY A 182 -2.22 13.09 -22.92
N LEU A 183 -1.26 12.94 -21.99
CA LEU A 183 0.10 12.47 -22.27
C LEU A 183 0.13 10.96 -22.50
N ASP A 184 1.14 10.50 -23.22
CA ASP A 184 1.42 9.07 -23.29
C ASP A 184 1.82 8.56 -21.90
N TYR A 185 1.37 7.34 -21.56
CA TYR A 185 1.53 6.81 -20.21
C TYR A 185 2.99 6.78 -19.71
N TRP A 186 3.93 6.34 -20.55
CA TRP A 186 5.34 6.28 -20.17
C TRP A 186 5.93 7.67 -19.86
N ILE A 187 5.50 8.72 -20.60
CA ILE A 187 5.90 10.11 -20.34
C ILE A 187 5.34 10.55 -18.98
N ALA A 188 4.06 10.24 -18.73
CA ALA A 188 3.42 10.53 -17.46
C ALA A 188 4.16 9.89 -16.27
N VAL A 189 4.51 8.61 -16.37
CA VAL A 189 5.25 7.88 -15.31
C VAL A 189 6.64 8.45 -15.09
N VAL A 190 7.39 8.78 -16.16
CA VAL A 190 8.73 9.40 -16.04
C VAL A 190 8.64 10.77 -15.36
N LEU A 191 7.68 11.60 -15.76
CA LEU A 191 7.46 12.92 -15.16
C LEU A 191 7.11 12.81 -13.67
N VAL A 192 6.20 11.89 -13.33
CA VAL A 192 5.84 11.61 -11.93
C VAL A 192 7.04 11.11 -11.15
N GLY A 193 7.82 10.19 -11.70
CA GLY A 193 9.01 9.65 -11.06
C GLY A 193 10.07 10.73 -10.78
N ALA A 194 10.29 11.65 -11.72
CA ALA A 194 11.18 12.79 -11.52
C ALA A 194 10.69 13.71 -10.39
N LEU A 195 9.40 14.05 -10.39
CA LEU A 195 8.78 14.88 -9.34
C LEU A 195 8.85 14.19 -7.98
N MET A 196 8.60 12.89 -7.93
CA MET A 196 8.72 12.06 -6.74
C MET A 196 10.15 12.07 -6.17
N MET A 197 11.17 11.89 -7.01
CA MET A 197 12.56 11.91 -6.57
C MET A 197 12.93 13.27 -5.95
N VAL A 198 12.50 14.38 -6.55
CA VAL A 198 12.67 15.72 -5.98
C VAL A 198 11.99 15.82 -4.62
N TYR A 199 10.74 15.36 -4.53
CA TYR A 199 9.97 15.41 -3.30
C TYR A 199 10.62 14.63 -2.14
N VAL A 200 11.09 13.40 -2.40
CA VAL A 200 11.62 12.51 -1.36
C VAL A 200 13.01 12.94 -0.88
N LEU A 201 13.88 13.44 -1.80
CA LEU A 201 15.25 13.85 -1.46
C LEU A 201 15.32 14.95 -0.38
N PHE A 202 14.30 15.80 -0.31
CA PHE A 202 14.27 16.94 0.60
C PHE A 202 13.40 16.71 1.86
N GLY A 203 12.56 15.64 1.90
CA GLY A 203 11.49 15.53 2.86
C GLY A 203 11.87 15.00 4.26
N GLY A 204 12.33 13.78 4.38
CA GLY A 204 12.43 13.05 5.66
C GLY A 204 11.07 12.82 6.35
N MET A 205 11.07 12.22 7.55
CA MET A 205 9.83 11.84 8.26
C MET A 205 9.02 13.05 8.72
N THR A 206 9.65 14.16 9.13
CA THR A 206 8.97 15.38 9.53
C THR A 206 8.11 15.93 8.39
N ALA A 207 8.70 16.06 7.20
CA ALA A 207 7.98 16.57 6.04
C ALA A 207 6.87 15.61 5.59
N THR A 208 7.16 14.30 5.50
CA THR A 208 6.14 13.31 5.14
C THR A 208 4.98 13.29 6.12
N THR A 209 5.22 13.47 7.43
CA THR A 209 4.15 13.51 8.44
C THR A 209 3.19 14.67 8.21
N TRP A 210 3.70 15.89 8.05
CA TRP A 210 2.84 17.06 7.84
C TRP A 210 2.09 17.01 6.51
N VAL A 211 2.75 16.56 5.45
CA VAL A 211 2.09 16.39 4.15
C VAL A 211 0.99 15.34 4.23
N GLN A 212 1.22 14.21 4.91
CA GLN A 212 0.19 13.19 5.10
C GLN A 212 -1.01 13.69 5.91
N ILE A 213 -0.79 14.51 6.96
CA ILE A 213 -1.88 15.12 7.74
C ILE A 213 -2.74 16.02 6.84
N ILE A 214 -2.12 16.96 6.14
CA ILE A 214 -2.83 17.91 5.28
C ILE A 214 -3.58 17.19 4.17
N LYS A 215 -2.92 16.26 3.50
CA LYS A 215 -3.51 15.42 2.46
C LYS A 215 -4.70 14.60 2.99
N ALA A 216 -4.58 14.00 4.19
CA ALA A 216 -5.67 13.24 4.79
C ALA A 216 -6.90 14.11 5.00
N VAL A 217 -6.73 15.32 5.50
CA VAL A 217 -7.83 16.28 5.69
C VAL A 217 -8.46 16.66 4.35
N LEU A 218 -7.66 16.98 3.34
CA LEU A 218 -8.15 17.35 2.01
C LEU A 218 -8.89 16.19 1.34
N LEU A 219 -8.33 14.97 1.40
CA LEU A 219 -8.96 13.79 0.81
C LEU A 219 -10.27 13.45 1.53
N LEU A 220 -10.28 13.40 2.87
CA LEU A 220 -11.50 13.15 3.64
C LEU A 220 -12.59 14.19 3.34
N SER A 221 -12.23 15.47 3.27
CA SER A 221 -13.18 16.53 2.91
C SER A 221 -13.75 16.34 1.49
N GLY A 222 -12.87 16.01 0.54
CA GLY A 222 -13.27 15.78 -0.85
C GLY A 222 -14.18 14.56 -1.01
N VAL A 223 -13.82 13.42 -0.39
CA VAL A 223 -14.65 12.20 -0.49
C VAL A 223 -15.95 12.33 0.31
N THR A 224 -15.97 13.12 1.40
CA THR A 224 -17.20 13.44 2.13
C THR A 224 -18.14 14.23 1.24
N PHE A 225 -17.64 15.28 0.56
CA PHE A 225 -18.43 16.02 -0.40
C PHE A 225 -18.94 15.14 -1.54
N MET A 226 -18.09 14.27 -2.10
CA MET A 226 -18.50 13.34 -3.16
C MET A 226 -19.61 12.39 -2.70
N GLY A 227 -19.42 11.73 -1.55
CA GLY A 227 -20.41 10.82 -1.00
C GLY A 227 -21.74 11.51 -0.71
N PHE A 228 -21.69 12.72 -0.14
CA PHE A 228 -22.86 13.55 0.10
C PHE A 228 -23.58 13.89 -1.21
N MET A 229 -22.86 14.34 -2.24
CA MET A 229 -23.44 14.70 -3.54
C MET A 229 -23.99 13.50 -4.30
N VAL A 230 -23.34 12.32 -4.19
CA VAL A 230 -23.89 11.08 -4.75
C VAL A 230 -25.21 10.74 -4.07
N LEU A 231 -25.26 10.72 -2.74
CA LEU A 231 -26.50 10.42 -2.01
C LEU A 231 -27.60 11.47 -2.22
N ALA A 232 -27.24 12.74 -2.34
CA ALA A 232 -28.21 13.82 -2.62
C ALA A 232 -28.98 13.59 -3.94
N LYS A 233 -28.34 13.00 -4.96
CA LYS A 233 -29.01 12.64 -6.23
C LYS A 233 -30.10 11.56 -6.05
N TYR A 234 -30.04 10.81 -4.95
CA TYR A 234 -30.99 9.74 -4.62
C TYR A 234 -31.81 10.07 -3.36
N GLY A 235 -31.99 11.35 -3.04
CA GLY A 235 -32.77 11.80 -1.88
C GLY A 235 -32.21 11.34 -0.54
N PHE A 236 -30.88 11.15 -0.45
CA PHE A 236 -30.17 10.61 0.71
C PHE A 236 -30.56 9.17 1.08
N SER A 237 -31.15 8.40 0.14
CA SER A 237 -31.46 6.99 0.33
C SER A 237 -30.38 6.10 -0.27
N PRO A 238 -29.60 5.38 0.54
CA PRO A 238 -28.70 4.34 0.05
C PRO A 238 -29.43 3.24 -0.73
N GLU A 239 -30.66 2.89 -0.31
CA GLU A 239 -31.49 1.91 -1.01
C GLU A 239 -31.81 2.34 -2.44
N ALA A 240 -32.15 3.62 -2.65
CA ALA A 240 -32.40 4.17 -3.98
C ALA A 240 -31.15 4.13 -4.85
N LEU A 241 -29.98 4.44 -4.28
CA LEU A 241 -28.70 4.34 -4.99
C LEU A 241 -28.41 2.88 -5.41
N PHE A 242 -28.60 1.92 -4.51
CA PHE A 242 -28.35 0.50 -4.79
C PHE A 242 -29.35 -0.06 -5.81
N ALA A 243 -30.63 0.28 -5.68
CA ALA A 243 -31.65 -0.13 -6.64
C ALA A 243 -31.34 0.40 -8.06
N GLU A 244 -30.90 1.66 -8.17
CA GLU A 244 -30.50 2.25 -9.45
C GLU A 244 -29.25 1.55 -10.01
N ALA A 245 -28.28 1.23 -9.18
CA ALA A 245 -27.09 0.49 -9.61
C ALA A 245 -27.45 -0.91 -10.14
N VAL A 246 -28.35 -1.62 -9.48
CA VAL A 246 -28.91 -2.91 -9.94
C VAL A 246 -29.59 -2.73 -11.30
N ARG A 247 -30.43 -1.70 -11.45
CA ARG A 247 -31.11 -1.38 -12.71
C ARG A 247 -30.12 -1.14 -13.85
N VAL A 248 -29.10 -0.31 -13.61
CA VAL A 248 -28.05 0.00 -14.61
C VAL A 248 -27.32 -1.28 -15.02
N ARG A 249 -26.93 -2.12 -14.09
CA ARG A 249 -26.24 -3.38 -14.40
C ARG A 249 -27.13 -4.38 -15.14
N SER A 250 -28.42 -4.47 -14.78
CA SER A 250 -29.39 -5.25 -15.53
C SER A 250 -29.51 -4.77 -16.98
N GLN A 251 -29.58 -3.45 -17.18
CA GLN A 251 -29.70 -2.86 -18.51
C GLN A 251 -28.44 -3.11 -19.36
N ILE A 252 -27.24 -2.98 -18.78
CA ILE A 252 -25.99 -3.31 -19.47
C ILE A 252 -25.97 -4.78 -19.91
N ALA A 253 -26.40 -5.70 -19.05
CA ALA A 253 -26.49 -7.11 -19.39
C ALA A 253 -27.51 -7.39 -20.51
N ALA A 254 -28.66 -6.74 -20.47
CA ALA A 254 -29.69 -6.82 -21.52
C ALA A 254 -29.16 -6.30 -22.88
N ASN A 255 -28.45 -5.16 -22.86
CA ASN A 255 -27.81 -4.59 -24.05
C ASN A 255 -26.75 -5.57 -24.64
N GLY A 256 -26.11 -6.38 -23.79
CA GLY A 256 -25.18 -7.45 -24.20
C GLY A 256 -25.85 -8.71 -24.73
N GLY A 257 -27.19 -8.70 -24.86
CA GLY A 257 -27.97 -9.83 -25.42
C GLY A 257 -28.45 -10.85 -24.37
N ALA A 258 -28.35 -10.55 -23.07
CA ALA A 258 -28.94 -11.42 -22.04
C ALA A 258 -30.48 -11.35 -22.09
N ASP A 259 -31.14 -12.50 -21.90
CA ASP A 259 -32.58 -12.53 -21.72
C ASP A 259 -33.00 -11.78 -20.43
N PRO A 260 -34.28 -11.36 -20.29
CA PRO A 260 -34.71 -10.55 -19.15
C PRO A 260 -34.40 -11.16 -17.78
N SER A 261 -34.46 -12.50 -17.64
CA SER A 261 -34.20 -13.17 -16.37
C SER A 261 -32.70 -13.20 -16.04
N ALA A 262 -31.85 -13.47 -17.04
CA ALA A 262 -30.40 -13.42 -16.90
C ALA A 262 -29.90 -12.00 -16.65
N ALA A 263 -30.49 -10.99 -17.30
CA ALA A 263 -30.18 -9.60 -17.09
C ALA A 263 -30.53 -9.14 -15.66
N ALA A 264 -31.71 -9.48 -15.15
CA ALA A 264 -32.11 -9.19 -13.78
C ALA A 264 -31.16 -9.88 -12.75
N LYS A 265 -30.81 -11.15 -12.99
CA LYS A 265 -29.84 -11.87 -12.15
C LYS A 265 -28.46 -11.22 -12.18
N ALA A 266 -27.98 -10.77 -13.34
CA ALA A 266 -26.69 -10.07 -13.47
C ALA A 266 -26.71 -8.74 -12.72
N GLY A 267 -27.83 -7.99 -12.74
CA GLY A 267 -28.01 -6.79 -11.95
C GLY A 267 -27.95 -7.05 -10.46
N LEU A 268 -28.70 -8.03 -9.97
CA LEU A 268 -28.73 -8.40 -8.55
C LEU A 268 -27.39 -8.97 -8.05
N ALA A 269 -26.59 -9.56 -8.90
CA ALA A 269 -25.30 -10.14 -8.53
C ALA A 269 -24.32 -9.13 -7.90
N ILE A 270 -24.46 -7.83 -8.21
CA ILE A 270 -23.61 -6.79 -7.58
C ILE A 270 -23.94 -6.54 -6.09
N MET A 271 -25.07 -7.07 -5.59
CA MET A 271 -25.49 -6.89 -4.18
C MET A 271 -25.08 -8.07 -3.29
N GLY A 272 -24.40 -9.07 -3.83
CA GLY A 272 -23.98 -10.26 -3.10
C GLY A 272 -22.52 -10.65 -3.33
N PRO A 273 -21.99 -11.57 -2.53
CA PRO A 273 -20.63 -12.08 -2.68
C PRO A 273 -20.50 -13.05 -3.86
N GLY A 274 -19.23 -13.29 -4.27
CA GLY A 274 -18.87 -14.31 -5.28
C GLY A 274 -18.76 -13.78 -6.70
N GLY A 275 -18.89 -12.48 -6.92
CA GLY A 275 -18.67 -11.83 -8.22
C GLY A 275 -17.19 -11.63 -8.55
N PHE A 276 -16.38 -11.29 -7.54
CA PHE A 276 -14.95 -11.00 -7.70
C PHE A 276 -14.08 -12.23 -7.45
N ILE A 277 -14.24 -12.89 -6.30
CA ILE A 277 -13.51 -14.11 -5.96
C ILE A 277 -14.52 -15.24 -5.67
N LYS A 278 -14.56 -16.24 -6.55
CA LYS A 278 -15.52 -17.35 -6.47
C LYS A 278 -15.05 -18.50 -5.59
N ASP A 279 -13.74 -18.72 -5.54
CA ASP A 279 -13.14 -19.80 -4.74
C ASP A 279 -12.96 -19.37 -3.28
N PRO A 280 -13.52 -20.12 -2.31
CA PRO A 280 -13.43 -19.77 -0.88
C PRO A 280 -12.01 -19.72 -0.34
N VAL A 281 -11.12 -20.62 -0.80
CA VAL A 281 -9.71 -20.64 -0.37
C VAL A 281 -8.99 -19.38 -0.83
N SER A 282 -9.21 -18.96 -2.08
CA SER A 282 -8.70 -17.70 -2.60
C SER A 282 -9.25 -16.49 -1.82
N ALA A 283 -10.54 -16.49 -1.46
CA ALA A 283 -11.15 -15.40 -0.69
C ALA A 283 -10.55 -15.29 0.72
N ILE A 284 -10.42 -16.42 1.43
CA ILE A 284 -9.79 -16.47 2.75
C ILE A 284 -8.32 -16.02 2.67
N SER A 285 -7.57 -16.58 1.71
CA SER A 285 -6.15 -16.23 1.51
C SER A 285 -5.97 -14.76 1.19
N PHE A 286 -6.85 -14.19 0.37
CA PHE A 286 -6.84 -12.79 0.01
C PHE A 286 -7.18 -11.89 1.21
N GLY A 287 -8.22 -12.23 1.97
CA GLY A 287 -8.59 -11.53 3.20
C GLY A 287 -7.45 -11.54 4.24
N MET A 288 -6.79 -12.70 4.42
CA MET A 288 -5.62 -12.83 5.30
C MET A 288 -4.45 -11.96 4.85
N ALA A 289 -4.18 -11.90 3.52
CA ALA A 289 -3.16 -11.02 2.98
C ALA A 289 -3.39 -9.57 3.38
N LEU A 290 -4.60 -9.05 3.18
CA LEU A 290 -4.95 -7.67 3.47
C LEU A 290 -4.91 -7.36 4.97
N MET A 291 -5.50 -8.23 5.78
CA MET A 291 -5.58 -8.07 7.23
C MET A 291 -4.20 -8.09 7.89
N PHE A 292 -3.45 -9.16 7.70
CA PHE A 292 -2.15 -9.35 8.36
C PHE A 292 -1.02 -8.60 7.67
N GLY A 293 -1.16 -8.29 6.38
CA GLY A 293 -0.21 -7.44 5.66
C GLY A 293 -0.11 -6.05 6.27
N THR A 294 -1.24 -5.48 6.73
CA THR A 294 -1.27 -4.21 7.45
C THR A 294 -0.28 -4.17 8.63
N LEU A 295 -0.12 -5.29 9.34
CA LEU A 295 0.77 -5.41 10.50
C LEU A 295 2.25 -5.60 10.13
N GLY A 296 2.55 -5.83 8.86
CA GLY A 296 3.90 -6.05 8.34
C GLY A 296 4.44 -4.97 7.41
N LEU A 297 3.68 -3.87 7.19
CA LEU A 297 4.08 -2.79 6.29
C LEU A 297 5.16 -1.88 6.91
N PRO A 298 6.38 -1.82 6.36
CA PRO A 298 7.50 -1.13 6.98
C PRO A 298 7.25 0.38 7.20
N HIS A 299 6.69 1.08 6.21
CA HIS A 299 6.41 2.51 6.27
C HIS A 299 5.34 2.87 7.30
N ILE A 300 4.36 1.98 7.52
CA ILE A 300 3.36 2.15 8.59
C ILE A 300 3.99 1.91 9.96
N LEU A 301 4.81 0.86 10.09
CA LEU A 301 5.47 0.54 11.35
C LEU A 301 6.40 1.66 11.83
N MET A 302 7.06 2.38 10.92
CA MET A 302 7.90 3.54 11.26
C MET A 302 7.12 4.68 11.93
N ARG A 303 5.80 4.81 11.68
CA ARG A 303 4.95 5.83 12.27
C ARG A 303 4.81 5.71 13.80
N PHE A 304 5.01 4.52 14.35
CA PHE A 304 4.97 4.31 15.80
C PHE A 304 6.15 4.96 16.55
N PHE A 305 7.22 5.30 15.84
CA PHE A 305 8.40 5.94 16.43
C PHE A 305 8.34 7.48 16.38
N THR A 306 7.33 8.04 15.71
CA THR A 306 7.15 9.50 15.62
C THR A 306 6.44 10.11 16.84
N VAL A 307 5.85 9.29 17.69
CA VAL A 307 5.12 9.73 18.89
C VAL A 307 5.96 9.59 20.17
N PRO A 308 5.68 10.39 21.22
CA PRO A 308 6.55 10.45 22.41
C PRO A 308 6.49 9.18 23.29
N ASN A 309 5.39 8.45 23.30
CA ASN A 309 5.20 7.31 24.20
C ASN A 309 4.18 6.29 23.66
N ALA A 310 4.06 5.15 24.34
CA ALA A 310 3.18 4.04 23.99
C ALA A 310 1.69 4.43 23.99
N LYS A 311 1.24 5.27 24.93
CA LYS A 311 -0.15 5.76 24.99
C LYS A 311 -0.52 6.55 23.74
N GLU A 312 0.37 7.43 23.28
CA GLU A 312 0.16 8.18 22.04
C GLU A 312 0.25 7.27 20.79
N ALA A 313 1.09 6.21 20.82
CA ALA A 313 1.11 5.20 19.74
C ALA A 313 -0.24 4.49 19.62
N ARG A 314 -0.80 4.00 20.73
CA ARG A 314 -2.14 3.36 20.74
C ARG A 314 -3.25 4.32 20.30
N LYS A 315 -3.21 5.57 20.79
CA LYS A 315 -4.15 6.62 20.39
C LYS A 315 -4.05 6.93 18.88
N SER A 316 -2.85 6.86 18.31
CA SER A 316 -2.65 7.03 16.86
C SER A 316 -3.40 5.97 16.06
N VAL A 317 -3.33 4.70 16.49
CA VAL A 317 -4.02 3.61 15.78
C VAL A 317 -5.54 3.73 15.90
N PHE A 318 -6.04 4.12 17.06
CA PHE A 318 -7.47 4.38 17.26
C PHE A 318 -7.99 5.43 16.26
N TRP A 319 -7.32 6.59 16.17
CA TRP A 319 -7.71 7.64 15.23
C TRP A 319 -7.53 7.22 13.78
N ALA A 320 -6.44 6.52 13.46
CA ALA A 320 -6.23 5.98 12.11
C ALA A 320 -7.37 5.04 11.71
N THR A 321 -7.73 4.10 12.57
CA THR A 321 -8.84 3.15 12.34
C THR A 321 -10.16 3.88 12.09
N THR A 322 -10.45 4.91 12.90
CA THR A 322 -11.66 5.72 12.75
C THR A 322 -11.73 6.42 11.40
N TRP A 323 -10.65 7.12 11.01
CA TRP A 323 -10.62 7.87 9.75
C TRP A 323 -10.61 6.96 8.52
N ILE A 324 -9.89 5.85 8.57
CA ILE A 324 -9.85 4.84 7.50
C ILE A 324 -11.21 4.17 7.35
N GLY A 325 -11.87 3.81 8.46
CA GLY A 325 -13.21 3.21 8.43
C GLY A 325 -14.25 4.15 7.82
N TYR A 326 -14.25 5.42 8.27
CA TYR A 326 -15.11 6.46 7.68
C TYR A 326 -14.86 6.64 6.18
N PHE A 327 -13.60 6.72 5.78
CA PHE A 327 -13.21 6.81 4.38
C PHE A 327 -13.75 5.63 3.55
N TYR A 328 -13.65 4.40 4.04
CA TYR A 328 -14.10 3.23 3.29
C TYR A 328 -15.61 3.17 3.11
N ILE A 329 -16.40 3.66 4.08
CA ILE A 329 -17.85 3.82 3.90
C ILE A 329 -18.14 4.77 2.73
N LEU A 330 -17.43 5.90 2.64
CA LEU A 330 -17.60 6.86 1.56
C LEU A 330 -17.15 6.29 0.21
N ILE A 331 -16.04 5.54 0.17
CA ILE A 331 -15.55 4.90 -1.06
C ILE A 331 -16.53 3.87 -1.60
N PHE A 332 -17.24 3.16 -0.73
CA PHE A 332 -18.31 2.25 -1.13
C PHE A 332 -19.45 3.00 -1.83
N ILE A 333 -19.92 4.09 -1.23
CA ILE A 333 -20.95 4.97 -1.81
C ILE A 333 -20.48 5.53 -3.16
N ILE A 334 -19.24 6.00 -3.24
CA ILE A 334 -18.64 6.54 -4.47
C ILE A 334 -18.54 5.46 -5.56
N GLY A 335 -18.18 4.23 -5.19
CA GLY A 335 -18.11 3.11 -6.13
C GLY A 335 -19.48 2.75 -6.74
N PHE A 336 -20.54 2.72 -5.93
CA PHE A 336 -21.91 2.57 -6.43
C PHE A 336 -22.34 3.80 -7.23
N GLY A 337 -21.97 5.00 -6.79
CA GLY A 337 -22.15 6.23 -7.56
C GLY A 337 -21.47 6.20 -8.94
N ALA A 338 -20.33 5.50 -9.05
CA ALA A 338 -19.68 5.32 -10.35
C ALA A 338 -20.51 4.41 -11.28
N ILE A 339 -21.16 3.37 -10.77
CA ILE A 339 -22.08 2.54 -11.58
C ILE A 339 -23.20 3.41 -12.15
N THR A 340 -23.79 4.28 -11.33
CA THR A 340 -24.99 5.02 -11.69
C THR A 340 -24.73 6.35 -12.42
N LEU A 341 -23.57 6.99 -12.23
CA LEU A 341 -23.25 8.31 -12.78
C LEU A 341 -22.19 8.27 -13.87
N VAL A 342 -21.26 7.30 -13.83
CA VAL A 342 -20.18 7.21 -14.81
C VAL A 342 -20.54 6.25 -15.93
N LEU A 343 -21.04 5.05 -15.61
CA LEU A 343 -21.38 4.05 -16.64
C LEU A 343 -22.62 4.42 -17.47
N THR A 344 -23.44 5.35 -16.99
CA THR A 344 -24.62 5.85 -17.71
C THR A 344 -24.36 7.13 -18.50
N ASN A 345 -23.18 7.73 -18.37
CA ASN A 345 -22.83 8.96 -19.05
C ASN A 345 -22.00 8.67 -20.32
N PRO A 346 -22.51 9.01 -21.53
CA PRO A 346 -21.79 8.80 -22.79
C PRO A 346 -20.45 9.53 -22.89
N GLU A 347 -20.25 10.61 -22.10
CA GLU A 347 -18.96 11.30 -22.03
C GLU A 347 -17.85 10.43 -21.42
N PHE A 348 -18.22 9.53 -20.49
CA PHE A 348 -17.25 8.76 -19.70
C PHE A 348 -17.18 7.30 -20.10
N ALA A 349 -18.27 6.73 -20.63
CA ALA A 349 -18.37 5.30 -20.89
C ALA A 349 -19.18 4.96 -22.14
N ASP A 350 -18.87 3.81 -22.72
CA ASP A 350 -19.79 3.11 -23.61
C ASP A 350 -20.96 2.58 -22.75
N THR A 351 -22.06 3.32 -22.77
CA THR A 351 -23.22 3.04 -21.91
C THR A 351 -23.91 1.72 -22.26
N THR A 352 -23.69 1.19 -23.45
CA THR A 352 -24.25 -0.11 -23.87
C THR A 352 -23.47 -1.26 -23.28
N LYS A 353 -22.14 -1.13 -23.22
CA LYS A 353 -21.23 -2.16 -22.66
C LYS A 353 -20.91 -1.95 -21.19
N GLY A 354 -21.18 -0.77 -20.63
CA GLY A 354 -20.82 -0.41 -19.27
C GLY A 354 -19.29 -0.40 -19.05
N ILE A 355 -18.54 0.08 -20.03
CA ILE A 355 -17.07 0.15 -20.00
C ILE A 355 -16.65 1.61 -20.13
N ILE A 356 -15.84 2.08 -19.19
CA ILE A 356 -15.26 3.42 -19.24
C ILE A 356 -14.37 3.55 -20.48
N HIS A 357 -14.46 4.68 -21.19
CA HIS A 357 -13.62 4.97 -22.34
C HIS A 357 -12.14 4.89 -21.98
N GLY A 358 -11.37 4.18 -22.78
CA GLY A 358 -9.95 3.96 -22.55
C GLY A 358 -9.58 2.64 -21.85
N GLY A 359 -10.55 1.72 -21.69
CA GLY A 359 -10.28 0.34 -21.30
C GLY A 359 -10.08 0.14 -19.79
N ALA A 360 -9.61 -1.06 -19.40
CA ALA A 360 -9.56 -1.50 -18.00
C ALA A 360 -8.66 -0.65 -17.10
N GLY A 361 -7.57 -0.08 -17.62
CA GLY A 361 -6.71 0.84 -16.86
C GLY A 361 -7.45 2.10 -16.43
N THR A 362 -8.36 2.60 -17.28
CA THR A 362 -9.17 3.80 -16.98
C THR A 362 -10.26 3.52 -15.93
N ALA A 363 -10.63 2.26 -15.69
CA ALA A 363 -11.54 1.91 -14.61
C ALA A 363 -11.03 2.37 -13.23
N ASN A 364 -9.72 2.42 -13.02
CA ASN A 364 -9.14 3.00 -11.80
C ASN A 364 -9.48 4.49 -11.61
N MET A 365 -9.93 5.18 -12.66
CA MET A 365 -10.32 6.59 -12.59
C MET A 365 -11.80 6.81 -12.23
N ALA A 366 -12.55 5.76 -11.92
CA ALA A 366 -13.98 5.82 -11.61
C ALA A 366 -14.32 6.90 -10.58
N ALA A 367 -13.61 6.97 -9.44
CA ALA A 367 -13.85 7.98 -8.41
C ALA A 367 -13.60 9.41 -8.92
N VAL A 368 -12.58 9.61 -9.75
CA VAL A 368 -12.23 10.92 -10.30
C VAL A 368 -13.29 11.37 -11.30
N LEU A 369 -13.86 10.45 -12.07
CA LEU A 369 -14.98 10.74 -12.98
C LEU A 369 -16.29 11.01 -12.23
N VAL A 370 -16.54 10.32 -11.08
CA VAL A 370 -17.63 10.69 -10.18
C VAL A 370 -17.47 12.13 -9.69
N ALA A 371 -16.25 12.54 -9.32
CA ALA A 371 -16.00 13.93 -8.91
C ALA A 371 -16.38 14.93 -10.01
N LYS A 372 -16.08 14.63 -11.29
CA LYS A 372 -16.50 15.44 -12.43
C LYS A 372 -18.03 15.48 -12.57
N SER A 373 -18.69 14.34 -12.40
CA SER A 373 -20.16 14.23 -12.51
C SER A 373 -20.91 15.02 -11.43
N VAL A 374 -20.34 15.15 -10.22
CA VAL A 374 -21.03 15.78 -9.08
C VAL A 374 -20.58 17.21 -8.80
N GLY A 375 -19.38 17.60 -9.21
CA GLY A 375 -18.80 18.92 -8.89
C GLY A 375 -18.17 19.65 -10.08
N GLY A 376 -18.32 19.13 -11.30
CA GLY A 376 -17.80 19.76 -12.52
C GLY A 376 -16.27 19.80 -12.58
N ASP A 377 -15.75 20.60 -13.52
CA ASP A 377 -14.32 20.63 -13.85
C ASP A 377 -13.41 21.14 -12.72
N VAL A 378 -13.89 22.11 -11.93
CA VAL A 378 -13.12 22.66 -10.80
C VAL A 378 -12.90 21.60 -9.74
N PHE A 379 -13.95 20.89 -9.37
CA PHE A 379 -13.86 19.84 -8.35
C PHE A 379 -13.13 18.59 -8.87
N TYR A 380 -13.28 18.29 -10.16
CA TYR A 380 -12.50 17.27 -10.86
C TYR A 380 -10.99 17.55 -10.75
N GLY A 381 -10.57 18.80 -11.03
CA GLY A 381 -9.17 19.21 -10.88
C GLY A 381 -8.67 19.15 -9.43
N PHE A 382 -9.52 19.60 -8.48
CA PHE A 382 -9.21 19.52 -7.04
C PHE A 382 -8.98 18.06 -6.57
N ILE A 383 -9.93 17.17 -6.82
CA ILE A 383 -9.82 15.75 -6.41
C ILE A 383 -8.66 15.05 -7.09
N SER A 384 -8.42 15.35 -8.38
CA SER A 384 -7.27 14.80 -9.10
C SER A 384 -5.95 15.24 -8.48
N ALA A 385 -5.84 16.51 -8.08
CA ALA A 385 -4.65 17.03 -7.40
C ALA A 385 -4.46 16.40 -6.01
N VAL A 386 -5.55 16.23 -5.25
CA VAL A 386 -5.51 15.57 -3.93
C VAL A 386 -5.14 14.08 -4.08
N ALA A 387 -5.68 13.38 -5.07
CA ALA A 387 -5.30 12.00 -5.39
C ALA A 387 -3.82 11.90 -5.76
N PHE A 388 -3.33 12.82 -6.58
CA PHE A 388 -1.91 12.86 -6.95
C PHE A 388 -0.99 13.17 -5.76
N ALA A 389 -1.32 14.17 -4.95
CA ALA A 389 -0.60 14.47 -3.72
C ALA A 389 -0.59 13.26 -2.76
N THR A 390 -1.69 12.50 -2.75
CA THR A 390 -1.82 11.24 -2.02
C THR A 390 -0.79 10.21 -2.49
N ILE A 391 -0.65 10.03 -3.78
CA ILE A 391 0.33 9.11 -4.37
C ILE A 391 1.75 9.54 -4.02
N LEU A 392 2.09 10.81 -4.25
CA LEU A 392 3.43 11.33 -3.95
C LEU A 392 3.83 11.14 -2.47
N ALA A 393 2.89 11.38 -1.56
CA ALA A 393 3.15 11.28 -0.13
C ALA A 393 3.34 9.82 0.32
N VAL A 394 2.57 8.87 -0.23
CA VAL A 394 2.74 7.43 0.05
C VAL A 394 4.06 6.92 -0.51
N VAL A 395 4.40 7.33 -1.73
CA VAL A 395 5.69 6.99 -2.35
C VAL A 395 6.86 7.52 -1.52
N ALA A 396 6.73 8.72 -0.93
CA ALA A 396 7.75 9.25 -0.03
C ALA A 396 7.93 8.38 1.22
N GLY A 397 6.84 7.95 1.84
CA GLY A 397 6.88 7.04 3.00
C GLY A 397 7.52 5.70 2.67
N LEU A 398 7.14 5.11 1.53
CA LEU A 398 7.69 3.84 1.04
C LEU A 398 9.20 3.95 0.75
N THR A 399 9.60 4.96 -0.01
CA THR A 399 11.02 5.17 -0.35
C THR A 399 11.86 5.49 0.87
N LEU A 400 11.33 6.27 1.83
CA LEU A 400 12.00 6.54 3.09
C LEU A 400 12.21 5.26 3.90
N SER A 401 11.21 4.38 3.98
CA SER A 401 11.35 3.11 4.70
C SER A 401 12.36 2.17 4.02
N GLY A 402 12.34 2.07 2.70
CA GLY A 402 13.34 1.32 1.93
C GLY A 402 14.75 1.89 2.05
N ALA A 403 14.88 3.22 1.99
CA ALA A 403 16.15 3.90 2.17
C ALA A 403 16.69 3.72 3.60
N SER A 404 15.83 3.74 4.62
CA SER A 404 16.22 3.48 6.03
C SER A 404 16.68 2.03 6.22
N ALA A 405 16.01 1.06 5.60
CA ALA A 405 16.43 -0.34 5.64
C ALA A 405 17.83 -0.55 5.06
N VAL A 406 18.18 0.15 3.98
CA VAL A 406 19.53 0.07 3.38
C VAL A 406 20.55 0.87 4.18
N SER A 407 20.24 2.12 4.55
CA SER A 407 21.20 3.01 5.20
C SER A 407 21.43 2.67 6.67
N HIS A 408 20.34 2.49 7.43
CA HIS A 408 20.42 2.21 8.87
C HIS A 408 20.66 0.72 9.15
N ASP A 409 19.80 -0.17 8.61
CA ASP A 409 19.89 -1.59 8.96
C ASP A 409 21.08 -2.27 8.27
N LEU A 410 21.26 -2.11 6.95
CA LEU A 410 22.36 -2.79 6.25
C LEU A 410 23.68 -2.03 6.38
N TYR A 411 23.73 -0.75 5.95
CA TYR A 411 25.01 -0.04 5.89
C TYR A 411 25.55 0.26 7.29
N SER A 412 24.77 0.95 8.12
CA SER A 412 25.24 1.39 9.44
C SER A 412 25.46 0.20 10.38
N THR A 413 24.45 -0.68 10.52
CA THR A 413 24.50 -1.76 11.54
C THR A 413 25.22 -3.01 11.03
N VAL A 414 24.86 -3.55 9.85
CA VAL A 414 25.45 -4.82 9.36
C VAL A 414 26.86 -4.60 8.82
N PHE A 415 27.07 -3.64 7.90
CA PHE A 415 28.38 -3.46 7.26
C PHE A 415 29.38 -2.67 8.11
N LYS A 416 28.91 -1.62 8.80
CA LYS A 416 29.77 -0.75 9.63
C LYS A 416 29.75 -1.12 11.12
N LYS A 417 28.97 -2.14 11.52
CA LYS A 417 28.87 -2.64 12.91
C LYS A 417 28.56 -1.50 13.91
N GLY A 418 27.66 -0.59 13.54
CA GLY A 418 27.25 0.57 14.34
C GLY A 418 28.25 1.73 14.38
N LYS A 419 29.32 1.70 13.58
CA LYS A 419 30.37 2.74 13.50
C LYS A 419 30.24 3.62 12.24
N ALA A 420 29.04 3.77 11.71
CA ALA A 420 28.82 4.63 10.55
C ALA A 420 28.80 6.10 10.96
N ASP A 421 29.40 6.94 10.12
CA ASP A 421 29.27 8.37 10.20
C ASP A 421 27.87 8.78 9.69
N SER A 422 27.17 9.64 10.44
CA SER A 422 25.81 10.09 10.12
C SER A 422 25.71 10.74 8.73
N ALA A 423 26.75 11.48 8.30
CA ALA A 423 26.76 12.09 6.97
C ALA A 423 26.83 11.04 5.85
N LYS A 424 27.59 9.96 6.07
CA LYS A 424 27.69 8.84 5.12
C LYS A 424 26.41 8.02 5.10
N GLU A 425 25.78 7.79 6.26
CA GLU A 425 24.49 7.12 6.37
C GLU A 425 23.41 7.86 5.58
N LEU A 426 23.29 9.18 5.74
CA LEU A 426 22.37 10.03 4.96
C LEU A 426 22.67 10.01 3.47
N ARG A 427 23.97 9.96 3.07
CA ARG A 427 24.33 9.83 1.65
C ARG A 427 23.88 8.49 1.07
N VAL A 428 24.06 7.39 1.79
CA VAL A 428 23.58 6.07 1.38
C VAL A 428 22.05 6.08 1.26
N SER A 429 21.36 6.69 2.21
CA SER A 429 19.89 6.86 2.18
C SER A 429 19.43 7.58 0.90
N ARG A 430 20.05 8.71 0.53
CA ARG A 430 19.74 9.46 -0.69
C ARG A 430 20.00 8.66 -1.98
N ILE A 431 21.12 7.94 -2.05
CA ILE A 431 21.44 7.09 -3.21
C ILE A 431 20.40 5.96 -3.34
N THR A 432 20.02 5.34 -2.23
CA THR A 432 18.99 4.28 -2.22
C THR A 432 17.64 4.83 -2.66
N THR A 433 17.27 6.03 -2.21
CA THR A 433 16.03 6.72 -2.63
C THR A 433 15.99 6.89 -4.16
N LEU A 434 17.09 7.36 -4.76
CA LEU A 434 17.18 7.51 -6.22
C LEU A 434 17.08 6.16 -6.94
N ALA A 435 17.77 5.14 -6.44
CA ALA A 435 17.72 3.79 -7.01
C ALA A 435 16.29 3.20 -6.96
N LEU A 436 15.61 3.33 -5.82
CA LEU A 436 14.21 2.90 -5.67
C LEU A 436 13.28 3.69 -6.60
N GLY A 437 13.53 4.99 -6.78
CA GLY A 437 12.77 5.82 -7.71
C GLY A 437 12.89 5.36 -9.16
N VAL A 438 14.10 5.07 -9.62
CA VAL A 438 14.33 4.52 -10.97
C VAL A 438 13.65 3.16 -11.15
N ILE A 439 13.80 2.27 -10.18
CA ILE A 439 13.13 0.95 -10.19
C ILE A 439 11.61 1.12 -10.26
N ALA A 440 11.04 2.04 -9.47
CA ALA A 440 9.61 2.30 -9.45
C ALA A 440 9.10 2.80 -10.82
N VAL A 441 9.85 3.70 -11.48
CA VAL A 441 9.50 4.19 -12.83
C VAL A 441 9.49 3.05 -13.85
N VAL A 442 10.56 2.26 -13.90
CA VAL A 442 10.68 1.13 -14.85
C VAL A 442 9.55 0.13 -14.63
N LEU A 443 9.33 -0.28 -13.38
CA LEU A 443 8.28 -1.24 -13.05
C LEU A 443 6.88 -0.64 -13.26
N GLY A 444 6.67 0.65 -12.96
CA GLY A 444 5.41 1.34 -13.24
C GLY A 444 5.03 1.33 -14.72
N ILE A 445 6.01 1.48 -15.61
CA ILE A 445 5.78 1.39 -17.07
C ILE A 445 5.39 -0.04 -17.48
N LEU A 446 6.05 -1.04 -16.92
CA LEU A 446 5.79 -2.45 -17.27
C LEU A 446 4.41 -2.95 -16.83
N PHE A 447 3.84 -2.38 -15.77
CA PHE A 447 2.58 -2.83 -15.16
C PHE A 447 1.37 -1.90 -15.42
N GLU A 448 1.40 -1.08 -16.49
CA GLU A 448 0.36 -0.08 -16.83
C GLU A 448 -1.08 -0.58 -16.70
N LYS A 449 -1.35 -1.81 -17.16
CA LYS A 449 -2.71 -2.34 -17.34
C LYS A 449 -3.31 -3.00 -16.09
N GLN A 450 -2.64 -2.91 -14.93
CA GLN A 450 -3.06 -3.60 -13.71
C GLN A 450 -3.99 -2.76 -12.84
N ASN A 451 -4.89 -3.43 -12.10
CA ASN A 451 -5.68 -2.77 -11.06
C ASN A 451 -4.78 -2.41 -9.87
N ILE A 452 -4.89 -1.14 -9.42
CA ILE A 452 -4.00 -0.58 -8.40
C ILE A 452 -4.21 -1.28 -7.04
N ALA A 453 -5.46 -1.56 -6.63
CA ALA A 453 -5.75 -2.22 -5.36
C ALA A 453 -5.23 -3.66 -5.34
N PHE A 454 -5.35 -4.35 -6.47
CA PHE A 454 -4.79 -5.69 -6.63
C PHE A 454 -3.26 -5.69 -6.50
N MET A 455 -2.57 -4.77 -7.18
CA MET A 455 -1.11 -4.67 -7.09
C MET A 455 -0.63 -4.39 -5.66
N VAL A 456 -1.35 -3.55 -4.91
CA VAL A 456 -1.06 -3.32 -3.49
C VAL A 456 -1.30 -4.59 -2.67
N SER A 457 -2.34 -5.37 -2.97
CA SER A 457 -2.61 -6.61 -2.24
C SER A 457 -1.48 -7.64 -2.31
N LEU A 458 -0.68 -7.63 -3.39
CA LEU A 458 0.52 -8.47 -3.50
C LEU A 458 1.59 -8.04 -2.50
N ALA A 459 1.84 -6.73 -2.35
CA ALA A 459 2.75 -6.22 -1.33
C ALA A 459 2.29 -6.59 0.10
N PHE A 460 0.97 -6.55 0.34
CA PHE A 460 0.38 -6.97 1.62
C PHE A 460 0.54 -8.48 1.85
N ALA A 461 0.37 -9.32 0.84
CA ALA A 461 0.60 -10.76 0.95
C ALA A 461 2.04 -11.07 1.35
N ILE A 462 3.01 -10.37 0.77
CA ILE A 462 4.43 -10.51 1.11
C ILE A 462 4.70 -10.02 2.55
N ALA A 463 4.17 -8.85 2.93
CA ALA A 463 4.29 -8.31 4.28
C ALA A 463 3.67 -9.24 5.35
N ALA A 464 2.49 -9.81 5.06
CA ALA A 464 1.80 -10.80 5.89
C ALA A 464 2.61 -12.08 6.08
N SER A 465 3.34 -12.51 5.06
CA SER A 465 4.02 -13.80 5.05
C SER A 465 5.47 -13.75 5.59
N ALA A 466 6.12 -12.59 5.46
CA ALA A 466 7.51 -12.40 5.85
C ALA A 466 7.64 -11.56 7.14
N ASN A 467 7.25 -10.29 7.07
CA ASN A 467 7.50 -9.33 8.15
C ASN A 467 6.62 -9.57 9.38
N PHE A 468 5.32 -9.81 9.18
CA PHE A 468 4.37 -9.96 10.27
C PHE A 468 4.66 -11.16 11.17
N PRO A 469 4.90 -12.40 10.67
CA PRO A 469 5.21 -13.54 11.53
C PRO A 469 6.47 -13.33 12.37
N VAL A 470 7.50 -12.75 11.77
CA VAL A 470 8.75 -12.44 12.48
C VAL A 470 8.53 -11.39 13.56
N LEU A 471 7.81 -10.30 13.23
CA LEU A 471 7.50 -9.25 14.19
C LEU A 471 6.66 -9.78 15.35
N LEU A 472 5.59 -10.52 15.06
CA LEU A 472 4.67 -11.04 16.08
C LEU A 472 5.40 -12.00 17.04
N LEU A 473 6.09 -13.00 16.49
CA LEU A 473 6.72 -14.05 17.30
C LEU A 473 7.96 -13.54 18.03
N SER A 474 8.72 -12.59 17.46
CA SER A 474 9.85 -11.96 18.16
C SER A 474 9.41 -11.19 19.41
N VAL A 475 8.22 -10.59 19.38
CA VAL A 475 7.69 -9.79 20.50
C VAL A 475 6.93 -10.63 21.51
N LEU A 476 6.12 -11.60 21.07
CA LEU A 476 5.17 -12.30 21.94
C LEU A 476 5.57 -13.72 22.33
N TRP A 477 6.53 -14.35 21.63
CA TRP A 477 6.86 -15.74 21.89
C TRP A 477 8.27 -15.90 22.48
N LYS A 478 8.33 -16.44 23.70
CA LYS A 478 9.55 -16.63 24.48
C LYS A 478 10.61 -17.47 23.74
N ASP A 479 10.19 -18.56 23.09
CA ASP A 479 11.10 -19.53 22.49
C ASP A 479 11.55 -19.18 21.07
N CYS A 480 11.07 -18.05 20.52
CA CYS A 480 11.55 -17.53 19.25
C CYS A 480 13.03 -17.19 19.33
N THR A 481 13.82 -17.66 18.34
CA THR A 481 15.26 -17.42 18.23
C THR A 481 15.61 -16.69 16.96
N THR A 482 16.81 -16.09 16.91
CA THR A 482 17.33 -15.45 15.68
C THR A 482 17.30 -16.40 14.49
N LYS A 483 17.72 -17.65 14.68
CA LYS A 483 17.77 -18.65 13.61
C LYS A 483 16.38 -18.98 13.09
N GLY A 484 15.42 -19.20 14.02
CA GLY A 484 14.02 -19.43 13.64
C GLY A 484 13.41 -18.25 12.92
N ALA A 485 13.55 -17.04 13.46
CA ALA A 485 13.03 -15.82 12.88
C ALA A 485 13.56 -15.55 11.46
N VAL A 486 14.88 -15.73 11.25
CA VAL A 486 15.52 -15.48 9.95
C VAL A 486 15.14 -16.54 8.91
N ILE A 487 15.25 -17.83 9.26
CA ILE A 487 14.93 -18.92 8.32
C ILE A 487 13.45 -18.91 7.99
N GLY A 488 12.57 -18.87 8.99
CA GLY A 488 11.12 -18.85 8.78
C GLY A 488 10.66 -17.59 8.06
N GLY A 489 11.25 -16.43 8.37
CA GLY A 489 10.98 -15.19 7.67
C GLY A 489 11.35 -15.25 6.18
N PHE A 490 12.53 -15.77 5.83
CA PHE A 490 12.92 -15.98 4.43
C PHE A 490 12.07 -17.03 3.73
N LEU A 491 11.68 -18.12 4.42
CA LEU A 491 10.74 -19.09 3.86
C LEU A 491 9.40 -18.44 3.53
N GLY A 492 8.86 -17.60 4.42
CA GLY A 492 7.66 -16.81 4.16
C GLY A 492 7.82 -15.84 2.99
N LEU A 493 8.94 -15.12 2.93
CA LEU A 493 9.25 -14.19 1.85
C LEU A 493 9.35 -14.88 0.49
N ILE A 494 10.18 -15.92 0.41
CA ILE A 494 10.45 -16.65 -0.84
C ILE A 494 9.19 -17.37 -1.33
N SER A 495 8.47 -18.06 -0.43
CA SER A 495 7.24 -18.75 -0.81
C SER A 495 6.16 -17.77 -1.27
N SER A 496 6.01 -16.62 -0.61
CA SER A 496 5.03 -15.61 -1.02
C SER A 496 5.32 -15.06 -2.42
N VAL A 497 6.58 -14.71 -2.70
CA VAL A 497 6.98 -14.22 -4.02
C VAL A 497 6.86 -15.31 -5.09
N ALA A 498 7.36 -16.52 -4.82
CA ALA A 498 7.31 -17.62 -5.76
C ALA A 498 5.87 -18.02 -6.13
N LEU A 499 5.00 -18.21 -5.11
CA LEU A 499 3.59 -18.54 -5.34
C LEU A 499 2.83 -17.42 -6.05
N THR A 500 3.18 -16.15 -5.79
CA THR A 500 2.62 -15.01 -6.53
C THR A 500 2.98 -15.09 -8.02
N ILE A 501 4.23 -15.37 -8.36
CA ILE A 501 4.69 -15.44 -9.76
C ILE A 501 3.96 -16.54 -10.52
N VAL A 502 3.73 -17.70 -9.91
CA VAL A 502 3.07 -18.86 -10.54
C VAL A 502 1.56 -18.90 -10.32
N SER A 503 0.96 -17.83 -9.79
CA SER A 503 -0.49 -17.69 -9.59
C SER A 503 -1.19 -17.25 -10.89
N PRO A 504 -2.51 -17.45 -11.02
CA PRO A 504 -3.28 -16.98 -12.18
C PRO A 504 -3.10 -15.48 -12.45
N SER A 505 -2.97 -14.69 -11.41
CA SER A 505 -2.84 -13.23 -11.49
C SER A 505 -1.56 -12.75 -12.19
N VAL A 506 -0.47 -13.50 -12.04
CA VAL A 506 0.82 -13.15 -12.67
C VAL A 506 1.10 -14.09 -13.83
N TRP A 507 1.01 -15.39 -13.62
CA TRP A 507 1.32 -16.40 -14.64
C TRP A 507 0.44 -16.26 -15.88
N GLU A 508 -0.87 -16.15 -15.70
CA GLU A 508 -1.83 -16.06 -16.79
C GLU A 508 -2.07 -14.60 -17.20
N ALA A 509 -2.48 -13.75 -16.25
CA ALA A 509 -2.92 -12.39 -16.57
C ALA A 509 -1.77 -11.44 -16.94
N THR A 510 -0.57 -11.61 -16.34
CA THR A 510 0.58 -10.73 -16.62
C THR A 510 1.51 -11.33 -17.67
N PHE A 511 1.81 -12.63 -17.59
CA PHE A 511 2.70 -13.29 -18.56
C PHE A 511 1.99 -13.80 -19.81
N GLY A 512 0.63 -13.74 -19.87
CA GLY A 512 -0.16 -14.14 -21.04
C GLY A 512 -0.21 -15.64 -21.30
N ASN A 513 0.11 -16.47 -20.29
CA ASN A 513 -0.03 -17.90 -20.42
C ASN A 513 -1.51 -18.31 -20.50
N PRO A 514 -1.84 -19.48 -21.04
CA PRO A 514 -3.21 -19.94 -21.18
C PRO A 514 -3.95 -19.95 -19.83
N LYS A 515 -5.24 -19.59 -19.84
CA LYS A 515 -6.09 -19.67 -18.64
C LYS A 515 -6.15 -21.12 -18.13
N GLY A 516 -5.99 -21.29 -16.82
CA GLY A 516 -5.96 -22.60 -16.17
C GLY A 516 -4.59 -23.28 -16.19
N SER A 517 -3.53 -22.60 -16.70
CA SER A 517 -2.16 -23.15 -16.72
C SER A 517 -1.31 -22.76 -15.50
N ALA A 518 -1.85 -21.96 -14.59
CA ALA A 518 -1.15 -21.54 -13.39
C ALA A 518 -0.79 -22.74 -12.50
N LEU A 519 0.49 -22.84 -12.11
CA LEU A 519 0.97 -23.94 -11.24
C LEU A 519 0.41 -23.85 -9.83
N PHE A 520 0.13 -22.63 -9.35
CA PHE A 520 -0.55 -22.37 -8.10
C PHE A 520 -1.96 -21.83 -8.42
N PRO A 521 -3.03 -22.57 -8.09
CA PRO A 521 -4.37 -22.27 -8.62
C PRO A 521 -5.08 -21.09 -7.94
N TYR A 522 -4.53 -20.55 -6.85
CA TYR A 522 -5.17 -19.52 -6.05
C TYR A 522 -4.66 -18.12 -6.40
N THR A 523 -5.51 -17.11 -6.24
CA THR A 523 -5.19 -15.71 -6.57
C THR A 523 -4.26 -15.03 -5.57
N SER A 524 -4.24 -15.49 -4.32
CA SER A 524 -3.37 -14.96 -3.26
C SER A 524 -2.62 -16.08 -2.54
N PRO A 525 -1.31 -15.93 -2.29
CA PRO A 525 -0.50 -16.95 -1.64
C PRO A 525 -0.57 -16.92 -0.11
N ALA A 526 -1.17 -15.88 0.51
CA ALA A 526 -0.96 -15.57 1.91
C ALA A 526 -1.31 -16.69 2.88
N LEU A 527 -2.41 -17.42 2.67
CA LEU A 527 -2.78 -18.56 3.51
C LEU A 527 -1.65 -19.59 3.61
N PHE A 528 -1.02 -19.87 2.48
CA PHE A 528 0.06 -20.88 2.38
C PHE A 528 1.39 -20.30 2.85
N SER A 529 1.79 -19.16 2.32
CA SER A 529 3.10 -18.56 2.62
C SER A 529 3.21 -18.03 4.05
N MET A 530 2.12 -17.52 4.64
CA MET A 530 2.09 -17.20 6.08
C MET A 530 2.26 -18.46 6.93
N THR A 531 1.53 -19.54 6.59
CA THR A 531 1.65 -20.81 7.30
C THR A 531 3.10 -21.33 7.23
N ILE A 532 3.71 -21.29 6.04
CA ILE A 532 5.13 -21.66 5.87
C ILE A 532 6.03 -20.77 6.74
N GLY A 533 5.79 -19.46 6.78
CA GLY A 533 6.53 -18.52 7.62
C GLY A 533 6.41 -18.84 9.10
N PHE A 534 5.19 -18.97 9.63
CA PHE A 534 4.95 -19.27 11.04
C PHE A 534 5.49 -20.64 11.46
N VAL A 535 5.21 -21.69 10.69
CA VAL A 535 5.71 -23.03 10.94
C VAL A 535 7.24 -23.06 10.85
N GLY A 536 7.83 -22.37 9.88
CA GLY A 536 9.27 -22.23 9.75
C GLY A 536 9.90 -21.57 10.98
N ILE A 537 9.36 -20.44 11.45
CA ILE A 537 9.86 -19.77 12.65
C ILE A 537 9.74 -20.70 13.86
N TRP A 538 8.59 -21.34 14.04
CA TRP A 538 8.34 -22.26 15.15
C TRP A 538 9.32 -23.45 15.12
N LEU A 539 9.42 -24.15 14.00
CA LEU A 539 10.24 -25.35 13.86
C LEU A 539 11.72 -25.05 14.09
N PHE A 540 12.27 -24.07 13.38
CA PHE A 540 13.69 -23.74 13.48
C PHE A 540 14.06 -23.08 14.82
N SER A 541 13.12 -22.44 15.51
CA SER A 541 13.34 -21.97 16.89
C SER A 541 13.40 -23.12 17.89
N ILE A 542 12.50 -24.11 17.81
CA ILE A 542 12.52 -25.27 18.73
C ILE A 542 13.76 -26.14 18.51
N LEU A 543 14.15 -26.32 17.25
CA LEU A 543 15.35 -27.10 16.90
C LEU A 543 16.67 -26.39 17.26
N ASP A 544 16.63 -25.08 17.49
CA ASP A 544 17.83 -24.32 17.82
C ASP A 544 18.24 -24.52 19.29
N LYS A 545 19.29 -25.32 19.48
CA LYS A 545 19.92 -25.63 20.77
C LYS A 545 21.21 -24.85 21.02
N SER A 546 21.50 -23.83 20.23
CA SER A 546 22.71 -23.01 20.33
C SER A 546 22.76 -22.22 21.65
N LYS A 547 23.98 -21.85 22.08
CA LYS A 547 24.18 -20.97 23.23
C LYS A 547 23.48 -19.61 23.05
N ASN A 548 23.45 -19.11 21.81
CA ASN A 548 22.77 -17.86 21.48
C ASN A 548 21.25 -17.98 21.71
N ALA A 549 20.61 -19.08 21.26
CA ALA A 549 19.21 -19.35 21.49
C ALA A 549 18.87 -19.41 23.00
N ALA A 550 19.72 -19.99 23.81
CA ALA A 550 19.54 -20.01 25.26
C ALA A 550 19.60 -18.61 25.88
N ALA A 551 20.55 -17.77 25.45
CA ALA A 551 20.67 -16.39 25.90
C ALA A 551 19.46 -15.52 25.44
N GLU A 552 19.00 -15.71 24.20
CA GLU A 552 17.83 -15.01 23.64
C GLU A 552 16.55 -15.36 24.41
N ARG A 553 16.34 -16.65 24.78
CA ARG A 553 15.20 -17.06 25.62
C ARG A 553 15.30 -16.49 27.04
N ALA A 554 16.50 -16.45 27.62
CA ALA A 554 16.73 -15.86 28.94
C ALA A 554 16.48 -14.32 28.96
N ALA A 555 16.69 -13.64 27.85
CA ALA A 555 16.45 -12.20 27.72
C ALA A 555 14.95 -11.84 27.53
N PHE A 556 14.06 -12.79 27.24
CA PHE A 556 12.65 -12.53 26.96
C PHE A 556 11.90 -11.83 28.10
N PRO A 557 12.04 -12.20 29.39
CA PRO A 557 11.33 -11.50 30.48
C PRO A 557 11.66 -10.00 30.53
N ALA A 558 12.92 -9.63 30.32
CA ALA A 558 13.33 -8.22 30.27
C ALA A 558 12.73 -7.49 29.07
N GLN A 559 12.68 -8.13 27.91
CA GLN A 559 11.98 -7.60 26.73
C GLN A 559 10.49 -7.42 27.01
N GLN A 560 9.84 -8.40 27.64
CA GLN A 560 8.41 -8.35 27.95
C GLN A 560 8.10 -7.17 28.88
N VAL A 561 8.84 -7.05 29.99
CA VAL A 561 8.68 -5.91 30.92
C VAL A 561 8.81 -4.59 30.18
N ARG A 562 9.85 -4.42 29.35
CA ARG A 562 10.03 -3.18 28.59
C ARG A 562 8.91 -2.97 27.59
N SER A 563 8.49 -4.00 26.85
CA SER A 563 7.44 -3.91 25.82
C SER A 563 6.10 -3.44 26.40
N GLU A 564 5.78 -3.89 27.62
CA GLU A 564 4.50 -3.60 28.28
C GLU A 564 4.53 -2.29 29.11
N THR A 565 5.65 -2.03 29.78
CA THR A 565 5.76 -0.88 30.72
C THR A 565 6.46 0.34 30.15
N GLY A 566 7.23 0.17 29.08
CA GLY A 566 8.09 1.23 28.54
C GLY A 566 9.33 1.56 29.41
N LEU A 567 9.64 0.76 30.44
CA LEU A 567 10.84 0.95 31.26
C LEU A 567 12.11 0.97 30.40
N GLY A 568 12.88 2.04 30.49
CA GLY A 568 14.07 2.26 29.66
C GLY A 568 13.82 2.70 28.22
N ALA A 569 12.56 2.81 27.76
CA ALA A 569 12.25 3.25 26.41
C ALA A 569 12.64 4.73 26.14
N ALA A 570 12.52 5.60 27.13
CA ALA A 570 12.88 7.03 27.01
C ALA A 570 14.39 7.24 26.71
N LYS A 571 15.28 6.35 27.18
CA LYS A 571 16.72 6.43 26.89
C LYS A 571 17.09 6.02 25.45
N ALA A 572 16.21 5.35 24.73
CA ALA A 572 16.45 4.92 23.35
C ALA A 572 16.24 6.06 22.33
N SER A 573 15.54 7.13 22.70
CA SER A 573 15.30 8.31 21.86
C SER A 573 16.35 9.41 21.98
N SER A 574 17.31 9.27 22.92
CA SER A 574 18.29 10.31 23.25
C SER A 574 19.71 10.07 22.72
N HIS A 575 19.92 9.13 21.82
CA HIS A 575 21.24 8.86 21.22
C HIS A 575 21.17 8.88 19.71
#